data_167dd9b0d6a78a549230cc5cedd9e7c0
#
_entry.id   167dd9b0d6a78a549230cc5cedd9e7c0
#
_cell.length_a   1.000
_cell.length_b   1.000
_cell.length_c   1.000
_cell.angle_alpha   90.00
_cell.angle_beta   90.00
_cell.angle_gamma   90.00
#
_symmetry.space_group_name_H-M   'P 1'
#
loop_
_entity.id
_entity.type
_entity.pdbx_description
1 polymer ?
#
loop_
_entity_poly.entity_id
_entity_poly.type
_entity_poly.pdbx_seq_one_letter_code
_entity_poly.pdbx_strand_id
1 'polypeptide(L)'
;FFLLAIAAPSVVSCTGSAIGVGALSGLAAYEERSIKTIARDTKIAILLHSALLNKSKKHFMQIGIEVFEGRVLLTGGVESAQMRADAVGTAWKVENVTAVLNEMAIGLNSLVDTARDAFITAQLTSKITLDKEIMAINYSIETVAGTVYLIGIAQNTVELEKVIAHARTLSYVRKIISHVRIKEIE
;
A
#
# COMPACT_ATOMS: atom_id res chain seq x y z
N PHE A 1 -14.11 -13.81 -48.52
CA PHE A 1 -14.55 -13.04 -47.37
C PHE A 1 -13.86 -13.62 -46.12
N PHE A 2 -12.74 -13.05 -45.74
CA PHE A 2 -12.05 -13.38 -44.50
C PHE A 2 -12.45 -12.37 -43.45
N LEU A 3 -13.19 -12.78 -42.42
CA LEU A 3 -13.47 -11.95 -41.23
C LEU A 3 -12.27 -12.01 -40.29
N LEU A 4 -11.56 -10.91 -40.18
CA LEU A 4 -10.46 -10.74 -39.22
C LEU A 4 -11.07 -10.30 -37.86
N ALA A 5 -11.15 -11.20 -36.90
CA ALA A 5 -11.57 -10.89 -35.54
C ALA A 5 -10.44 -10.19 -34.82
N ILE A 6 -10.58 -8.89 -34.57
CA ILE A 6 -9.65 -8.11 -33.74
C ILE A 6 -10.01 -8.38 -32.26
N ALA A 7 -9.18 -9.17 -31.59
CA ALA A 7 -9.24 -9.34 -30.14
C ALA A 7 -8.62 -8.10 -29.48
N ALA A 8 -9.44 -7.28 -28.81
CA ALA A 8 -8.99 -6.19 -27.98
C ALA A 8 -8.37 -6.74 -26.69
N PRO A 9 -7.15 -6.31 -26.30
CA PRO A 9 -6.61 -6.68 -25.00
C PRO A 9 -7.33 -5.94 -23.89
N SER A 10 -8.01 -6.67 -23.02
CA SER A 10 -8.57 -6.15 -21.78
C SER A 10 -7.41 -5.72 -20.86
N VAL A 11 -7.17 -4.43 -20.72
CA VAL A 11 -6.30 -3.88 -19.68
C VAL A 11 -6.98 -4.09 -18.34
N VAL A 12 -6.58 -5.16 -17.64
CA VAL A 12 -6.94 -5.36 -16.24
C VAL A 12 -6.13 -4.32 -15.44
N SER A 13 -6.83 -3.29 -15.01
CA SER A 13 -6.33 -2.34 -14.01
C SER A 13 -6.19 -3.09 -12.69
N CYS A 14 -4.95 -3.46 -12.33
CA CYS A 14 -4.63 -4.02 -11.02
C CYS A 14 -4.56 -2.90 -9.99
N THR A 15 -5.70 -2.45 -9.52
CA THR A 15 -5.82 -1.76 -8.25
C THR A 15 -6.39 -2.76 -7.24
N GLY A 16 -5.54 -3.20 -6.33
CA GLY A 16 -5.93 -4.12 -5.26
C GLY A 16 -5.52 -5.57 -5.54
N SER A 17 -4.64 -6.08 -4.72
CA SER A 17 -4.19 -7.47 -4.73
C SER A 17 -5.34 -8.43 -4.45
N ALA A 18 -6.13 -8.77 -5.48
CA ALA A 18 -6.98 -9.95 -5.46
C ALA A 18 -6.08 -11.16 -5.78
N ILE A 19 -5.39 -11.68 -4.77
CA ILE A 19 -4.72 -12.96 -4.88
C ILE A 19 -5.80 -14.03 -4.97
N GLY A 20 -5.90 -14.67 -6.15
CA GLY A 20 -6.83 -15.78 -6.36
C GLY A 20 -6.57 -16.92 -5.38
N VAL A 21 -7.63 -17.47 -4.82
CA VAL A 21 -7.67 -18.47 -3.74
C VAL A 21 -6.89 -19.78 -4.06
N GLY A 22 -6.39 -19.94 -5.29
CA GLY A 22 -5.73 -21.18 -5.72
C GLY A 22 -4.20 -21.27 -5.56
N ALA A 23 -3.51 -20.15 -5.27
CA ALA A 23 -2.03 -20.13 -5.16
C ALA A 23 -1.52 -19.97 -3.71
N LEU A 24 -2.42 -19.97 -2.72
CA LEU A 24 -2.11 -19.54 -1.35
C LEU A 24 -1.37 -20.58 -0.49
N SER A 25 -1.33 -21.86 -0.87
CA SER A 25 -0.78 -22.89 0.01
C SER A 25 0.76 -22.90 0.14
N GLY A 26 1.47 -22.27 -0.80
CA GLY A 26 2.94 -22.18 -0.74
C GLY A 26 3.46 -20.86 -0.15
N LEU A 27 2.71 -19.78 -0.26
CA LEU A 27 3.10 -18.44 0.20
C LEU A 27 2.70 -18.18 1.66
N ALA A 28 1.65 -18.86 2.15
CA ALA A 28 1.17 -18.71 3.53
C ALA A 28 2.20 -19.10 4.60
N ALA A 29 3.23 -19.87 4.23
CA ALA A 29 4.31 -20.25 5.16
C ALA A 29 5.30 -19.10 5.46
N TYR A 30 5.31 -18.05 4.64
CA TYR A 30 6.23 -16.91 4.75
C TYR A 30 5.52 -15.61 5.15
N GLU A 31 4.18 -15.59 5.16
CA GLU A 31 3.39 -14.46 5.59
C GLU A 31 3.30 -14.43 7.12
N GLU A 32 3.77 -13.35 7.75
CA GLU A 32 3.72 -13.18 9.21
C GLU A 32 2.29 -12.99 9.71
N ARG A 33 1.40 -12.48 8.87
CA ARG A 33 -0.02 -12.33 9.22
C ARG A 33 -0.78 -13.62 9.01
N SER A 34 -1.61 -13.98 9.98
CA SER A 34 -2.56 -15.07 9.80
C SER A 34 -3.59 -14.74 8.70
N ILE A 35 -4.17 -15.76 8.06
CA ILE A 35 -5.28 -15.60 7.10
C ILE A 35 -6.43 -14.78 7.69
N LYS A 36 -6.72 -14.97 8.99
CA LYS A 36 -7.74 -14.20 9.71
C LYS A 36 -7.37 -12.71 9.80
N THR A 37 -6.11 -12.40 10.04
CA THR A 37 -5.60 -11.02 10.07
C THR A 37 -5.68 -10.36 8.70
N ILE A 38 -5.27 -11.07 7.64
CA ILE A 38 -5.36 -10.58 6.26
C ILE A 38 -6.81 -10.27 5.87
N ALA A 39 -7.73 -11.19 6.19
CA ALA A 39 -9.17 -10.98 5.92
C ALA A 39 -9.73 -9.78 6.69
N ARG A 40 -9.30 -9.58 7.94
CA ARG A 40 -9.67 -8.41 8.75
C ARG A 40 -9.12 -7.12 8.16
N ASP A 41 -7.84 -7.09 7.77
CA ASP A 41 -7.20 -5.92 7.15
C ASP A 41 -7.89 -5.55 5.83
N THR A 42 -8.22 -6.55 5.00
CA THR A 42 -9.01 -6.36 3.78
C THR A 42 -10.39 -5.76 4.07
N LYS A 43 -11.09 -6.27 5.10
CA LYS A 43 -12.39 -5.70 5.54
C LYS A 43 -12.25 -4.25 5.96
N ILE A 44 -11.22 -3.91 6.75
CA ILE A 44 -10.94 -2.52 7.16
C ILE A 44 -10.75 -1.63 5.93
N ALA A 45 -9.91 -2.05 4.99
CA ALA A 45 -9.64 -1.29 3.77
C ALA A 45 -10.94 -1.03 2.97
N ILE A 46 -11.75 -2.05 2.72
CA ILE A 46 -13.03 -1.94 2.01
C ILE A 46 -13.99 -0.97 2.71
N LEU A 47 -14.16 -1.12 4.03
CA LEU A 47 -15.07 -0.26 4.80
C LEU A 47 -14.59 1.20 4.80
N LEU A 48 -13.29 1.43 4.94
CA LEU A 48 -12.73 2.77 4.92
C LEU A 48 -12.84 3.41 3.54
N HIS A 49 -12.51 2.68 2.45
CA HIS A 49 -12.72 3.15 1.08
C HIS A 49 -14.18 3.54 0.84
N SER A 50 -15.13 2.67 1.23
CA SER A 50 -16.57 2.95 1.11
C SER A 50 -16.98 4.19 1.90
N ALA A 51 -16.51 4.32 3.14
CA ALA A 51 -16.83 5.46 4.00
C ALA A 51 -16.29 6.78 3.44
N LEU A 52 -15.08 6.80 2.89
CA LEU A 52 -14.50 7.97 2.24
C LEU A 52 -15.21 8.31 0.93
N LEU A 53 -15.55 7.31 0.12
CA LEU A 53 -16.32 7.49 -1.11
C LEU A 53 -17.68 8.12 -0.86
N ASN A 54 -18.38 7.69 0.20
CA ASN A 54 -19.68 8.24 0.61
C ASN A 54 -19.58 9.69 1.08
N LYS A 55 -18.43 10.09 1.65
CA LYS A 55 -18.19 11.50 2.01
C LYS A 55 -17.94 12.36 0.77
N SER A 56 -17.08 11.91 -0.12
CA SER A 56 -16.72 12.64 -1.35
C SER A 56 -15.87 11.76 -2.27
N LYS A 57 -16.18 11.75 -3.57
CA LYS A 57 -15.31 11.14 -4.58
C LYS A 57 -13.87 11.69 -4.50
N LYS A 58 -13.73 12.97 -4.16
CA LYS A 58 -12.46 13.64 -4.02
C LYS A 58 -11.60 13.05 -2.89
N HIS A 59 -12.19 12.71 -1.74
CA HIS A 59 -11.50 12.01 -0.67
C HIS A 59 -11.00 10.64 -1.13
N PHE A 60 -11.81 9.91 -1.90
CA PHE A 60 -11.42 8.61 -2.43
C PHE A 60 -10.26 8.70 -3.44
N MET A 61 -10.31 9.69 -4.33
CA MET A 61 -9.32 9.84 -5.41
C MET A 61 -7.94 10.34 -4.95
N GLN A 62 -7.86 10.96 -3.78
CA GLN A 62 -6.65 11.64 -3.30
C GLN A 62 -5.97 10.96 -2.14
N ILE A 63 -6.63 9.98 -1.51
CA ILE A 63 -6.13 9.33 -0.31
C ILE A 63 -5.79 7.87 -0.62
N GLY A 64 -4.51 7.53 -0.47
CA GLY A 64 -4.04 6.15 -0.43
C GLY A 64 -4.33 5.51 0.92
N ILE A 65 -4.73 4.25 0.93
CA ILE A 65 -5.08 3.49 2.12
C ILE A 65 -4.35 2.16 2.07
N GLU A 66 -3.43 1.95 3.00
CA GLU A 66 -2.80 0.67 3.25
C GLU A 66 -3.15 0.18 4.65
N VAL A 67 -3.44 -1.11 4.79
CA VAL A 67 -3.80 -1.70 6.09
C VAL A 67 -2.93 -2.91 6.36
N PHE A 68 -2.27 -2.89 7.51
CA PHE A 68 -1.42 -3.98 7.96
C PHE A 68 -1.58 -4.21 9.46
N GLU A 69 -2.14 -5.35 9.86
CA GLU A 69 -2.46 -5.72 11.24
C GLU A 69 -3.35 -4.70 11.98
N GLY A 70 -4.38 -4.19 11.29
CA GLY A 70 -5.27 -3.16 11.82
C GLY A 70 -4.66 -1.76 11.89
N ARG A 71 -3.41 -1.59 11.51
CA ARG A 71 -2.73 -0.29 11.38
C ARG A 71 -3.06 0.27 10.00
N VAL A 72 -3.69 1.40 9.95
CA VAL A 72 -4.10 2.09 8.71
C VAL A 72 -3.09 3.18 8.40
N LEU A 73 -2.44 3.09 7.26
CA LEU A 73 -1.61 4.15 6.71
C LEU A 73 -2.45 4.94 5.70
N LEU A 74 -2.54 6.25 5.92
CA LEU A 74 -3.20 7.21 5.03
C LEU A 74 -2.14 8.07 4.37
N THR A 75 -2.08 8.04 3.03
CA THR A 75 -1.14 8.81 2.21
C THR A 75 -1.88 9.72 1.24
N GLY A 76 -1.15 10.48 0.44
CA GLY A 76 -1.72 11.29 -0.64
C GLY A 76 -1.79 12.78 -0.33
N GLY A 77 -2.30 13.54 -1.31
CA GLY A 77 -2.51 14.97 -1.21
C GLY A 77 -3.96 15.30 -0.84
N VAL A 78 -4.13 16.15 0.16
CA VAL A 78 -5.45 16.67 0.57
C VAL A 78 -5.49 18.20 0.44
N GLU A 79 -6.66 18.74 0.17
CA GLU A 79 -6.78 20.20 -0.07
C GLU A 79 -6.79 21.02 1.20
N SER A 80 -7.20 20.42 2.33
CA SER A 80 -7.36 21.17 3.58
C SER A 80 -7.05 20.32 4.81
N ALA A 81 -6.75 21.01 5.91
CA ALA A 81 -6.60 20.37 7.21
C ALA A 81 -7.90 19.67 7.66
N GLN A 82 -9.07 20.23 7.30
CA GLN A 82 -10.36 19.62 7.61
C GLN A 82 -10.53 18.28 6.88
N MET A 83 -10.22 18.23 5.58
CA MET A 83 -10.28 16.97 4.80
C MET A 83 -9.35 15.91 5.39
N ARG A 84 -8.16 16.31 5.82
CA ARG A 84 -7.21 15.42 6.50
C ARG A 84 -7.77 14.89 7.84
N ALA A 85 -8.33 15.77 8.65
CA ALA A 85 -8.94 15.42 9.92
C ALA A 85 -10.15 14.49 9.74
N ASP A 86 -10.98 14.76 8.73
CA ASP A 86 -12.15 13.94 8.40
C ASP A 86 -11.77 12.52 7.96
N ALA A 87 -10.70 12.39 7.18
CA ALA A 87 -10.20 11.08 6.76
C ALA A 87 -9.67 10.27 7.97
N VAL A 88 -8.86 10.89 8.82
CA VAL A 88 -8.35 10.27 10.07
C VAL A 88 -9.51 9.87 10.98
N GLY A 89 -10.47 10.78 11.20
CA GLY A 89 -11.64 10.51 12.05
C GLY A 89 -12.56 9.43 11.46
N THR A 90 -12.58 9.27 10.12
CA THR A 90 -13.30 8.18 9.46
C THR A 90 -12.59 6.86 9.66
N ALA A 91 -11.26 6.82 9.57
CA ALA A 91 -10.48 5.62 9.81
C ALA A 91 -10.66 5.09 11.23
N TRP A 92 -10.65 5.94 12.24
CA TRP A 92 -10.87 5.55 13.64
C TRP A 92 -12.27 4.98 13.94
N LYS A 93 -13.25 5.23 13.07
CA LYS A 93 -14.61 4.68 13.22
C LYS A 93 -14.76 3.27 12.66
N VAL A 94 -13.76 2.80 11.90
CA VAL A 94 -13.79 1.44 11.35
C VAL A 94 -13.39 0.46 12.44
N GLU A 95 -14.22 -0.56 12.61
CA GLU A 95 -13.98 -1.63 13.59
C GLU A 95 -12.64 -2.34 13.35
N ASN A 96 -11.93 -2.69 14.41
CA ASN A 96 -10.61 -3.34 14.42
C ASN A 96 -9.44 -2.49 13.91
N VAL A 97 -9.61 -1.19 13.69
CA VAL A 97 -8.49 -0.27 13.49
C VAL A 97 -7.77 -0.10 14.83
N THR A 98 -6.46 -0.37 14.85
CA THR A 98 -5.61 -0.30 16.04
C THR A 98 -4.70 0.93 16.05
N ALA A 99 -4.37 1.47 14.88
CA ALA A 99 -3.59 2.69 14.72
C ALA A 99 -3.91 3.36 13.39
N VAL A 100 -3.79 4.70 13.35
CA VAL A 100 -3.88 5.50 12.10
C VAL A 100 -2.58 6.28 11.92
N LEU A 101 -1.84 5.93 10.88
CA LEU A 101 -0.59 6.54 10.48
C LEU A 101 -0.92 7.57 9.40
N ASN A 102 -0.90 8.84 9.78
CA ASN A 102 -1.33 9.92 8.90
C ASN A 102 -0.13 10.59 8.22
N GLU A 103 0.10 10.22 6.96
CA GLU A 103 1.15 10.77 6.10
C GLU A 103 0.56 11.64 4.96
N MET A 104 -0.71 12.05 5.08
CA MET A 104 -1.34 12.94 4.11
C MET A 104 -0.75 14.35 4.18
N ALA A 105 -0.41 14.91 3.02
CA ALA A 105 0.10 16.27 2.91
C ALA A 105 -0.98 17.25 2.37
N ILE A 106 -1.03 18.45 2.93
CA ILE A 106 -1.94 19.50 2.47
C ILE A 106 -1.33 20.22 1.27
N GLY A 107 -2.12 20.42 0.21
CA GLY A 107 -1.73 21.21 -0.96
C GLY A 107 -0.90 20.45 -2.01
N LEU A 108 -0.69 19.14 -1.86
CA LEU A 108 -0.10 18.32 -2.92
C LEU A 108 -1.14 18.06 -4.01
N ASN A 109 -0.94 18.65 -5.18
CA ASN A 109 -1.64 18.24 -6.41
C ASN A 109 -0.96 16.98 -6.95
N SER A 110 -1.41 15.82 -6.52
CA SER A 110 -0.74 14.51 -6.75
C SER A 110 -0.85 13.98 -8.18
N LEU A 111 -1.59 14.62 -9.08
CA LEU A 111 -1.84 14.09 -10.42
C LEU A 111 -0.62 14.11 -11.36
N VAL A 112 0.37 14.95 -11.08
CA VAL A 112 1.51 15.15 -12.01
C VAL A 112 2.53 14.00 -11.96
N ASP A 113 2.64 13.31 -10.84
CA ASP A 113 3.68 12.29 -10.61
C ASP A 113 3.14 10.85 -10.49
N THR A 114 1.84 10.61 -10.64
CA THR A 114 1.20 9.29 -10.38
C THR A 114 1.85 8.15 -11.18
N ALA A 115 2.19 8.35 -12.45
CA ALA A 115 2.84 7.33 -13.26
C ALA A 115 4.27 7.04 -12.79
N ARG A 116 4.98 8.07 -12.34
CA ARG A 116 6.34 7.95 -11.79
C ARG A 116 6.31 7.25 -10.43
N ASP A 117 5.38 7.61 -9.58
CA ASP A 117 5.20 7.00 -8.27
C ASP A 117 4.84 5.52 -8.40
N ALA A 118 3.91 5.16 -9.30
CA ALA A 118 3.59 3.77 -9.62
C ALA A 118 4.82 2.99 -10.13
N PHE A 119 5.67 3.64 -10.94
CA PHE A 119 6.91 3.03 -11.43
C PHE A 119 7.91 2.78 -10.30
N ILE A 120 8.07 3.74 -9.37
CA ILE A 120 8.92 3.56 -8.18
C ILE A 120 8.43 2.38 -7.34
N THR A 121 7.12 2.34 -7.03
CA THR A 121 6.51 1.25 -6.26
C THR A 121 6.74 -0.11 -6.94
N ALA A 122 6.49 -0.21 -8.25
CA ALA A 122 6.69 -1.45 -9.00
C ALA A 122 8.15 -1.91 -9.03
N GLN A 123 9.09 -0.97 -9.22
CA GLN A 123 10.53 -1.28 -9.19
C GLN A 123 10.98 -1.76 -7.80
N LEU A 124 10.55 -1.07 -6.74
CA LEU A 124 10.92 -1.49 -5.38
C LEU A 124 10.34 -2.84 -5.05
N THR A 125 9.06 -3.07 -5.34
CA THR A 125 8.40 -4.37 -5.15
C THR A 125 9.17 -5.48 -5.88
N SER A 126 9.55 -5.24 -7.15
CA SER A 126 10.35 -6.22 -7.91
C SER A 126 11.70 -6.49 -7.27
N LYS A 127 12.43 -5.45 -6.86
CA LYS A 127 13.76 -5.60 -6.24
C LYS A 127 13.70 -6.41 -4.93
N ILE A 128 12.76 -6.08 -4.05
CA ILE A 128 12.65 -6.80 -2.76
C ILE A 128 12.11 -8.23 -2.93
N THR A 129 11.26 -8.48 -3.95
CA THR A 129 10.76 -9.83 -4.25
C THR A 129 11.86 -10.74 -4.80
N LEU A 130 12.83 -10.18 -5.54
CA LEU A 130 13.96 -10.93 -6.08
C LEU A 130 15.11 -11.12 -5.08
N ASP A 131 15.12 -10.36 -4.01
CA ASP A 131 16.13 -10.49 -2.95
C ASP A 131 15.74 -11.62 -1.99
N LYS A 132 16.54 -12.69 -1.98
CA LYS A 132 16.27 -13.89 -1.17
C LYS A 132 16.38 -13.67 0.34
N GLU A 133 16.94 -12.56 0.76
CA GLU A 133 17.10 -12.20 2.17
C GLU A 133 15.99 -11.28 2.67
N ILE A 134 14.97 -11.02 1.82
CA ILE A 134 13.81 -10.18 2.15
C ILE A 134 12.53 -11.01 1.99
N MET A 135 11.73 -11.04 3.03
CA MET A 135 10.38 -11.61 3.00
C MET A 135 9.39 -10.58 2.45
N ALA A 136 9.47 -10.31 1.13
CA ALA A 136 8.74 -9.23 0.45
C ALA A 136 7.23 -9.25 0.68
N ILE A 137 6.63 -10.43 0.92
CA ILE A 137 5.20 -10.61 1.21
C ILE A 137 4.74 -9.87 2.48
N ASN A 138 5.68 -9.58 3.40
CA ASN A 138 5.41 -8.90 4.66
C ASN A 138 5.52 -7.38 4.58
N TYR A 139 5.65 -6.83 3.37
CA TYR A 139 5.74 -5.38 3.14
C TYR A 139 4.63 -4.90 2.23
N SER A 140 4.01 -3.79 2.58
CA SER A 140 3.21 -2.98 1.67
C SER A 140 3.95 -1.70 1.37
N ILE A 141 3.94 -1.30 0.09
CA ILE A 141 4.71 -0.17 -0.44
C ILE A 141 3.77 0.76 -1.16
N GLU A 142 3.77 2.01 -0.75
CA GLU A 142 3.07 3.10 -1.41
C GLU A 142 4.06 4.21 -1.75
N THR A 143 3.88 4.87 -2.89
CA THR A 143 4.70 6.02 -3.26
C THR A 143 3.81 7.20 -3.60
N VAL A 144 4.08 8.34 -3.00
CA VAL A 144 3.37 9.60 -3.26
C VAL A 144 4.37 10.74 -3.42
N ALA A 145 4.35 11.41 -4.55
CA ALA A 145 5.24 12.53 -4.89
C ALA A 145 6.73 12.21 -4.62
N GLY A 146 7.18 11.00 -4.98
CA GLY A 146 8.55 10.52 -4.76
C GLY A 146 8.89 10.17 -3.31
N THR A 147 7.93 10.22 -2.39
CA THR A 147 8.09 9.69 -1.03
C THR A 147 7.61 8.26 -1.01
N VAL A 148 8.50 7.33 -0.66
CA VAL A 148 8.17 5.91 -0.47
C VAL A 148 7.75 5.69 0.97
N TYR A 149 6.57 5.12 1.15
CA TYR A 149 6.02 4.71 2.43
C TYR A 149 6.07 3.18 2.53
N LEU A 150 6.61 2.69 3.62
CA LEU A 150 6.70 1.25 3.90
C LEU A 150 5.87 0.95 5.15
N ILE A 151 5.00 -0.05 5.08
CA ILE A 151 4.29 -0.60 6.23
C ILE A 151 4.39 -2.13 6.18
N GLY A 152 4.54 -2.77 7.33
CA GLY A 152 4.72 -4.22 7.36
C GLY A 152 5.44 -4.72 8.60
N ILE A 153 6.03 -5.91 8.48
CA ILE A 153 6.87 -6.56 9.48
C ILE A 153 8.15 -7.06 8.82
N ALA A 154 9.31 -6.62 9.33
CA ALA A 154 10.61 -7.17 8.98
C ALA A 154 10.99 -8.28 9.97
N GLN A 155 11.68 -9.31 9.51
CA GLN A 155 12.20 -10.37 10.38
C GLN A 155 13.23 -9.85 11.39
N ASN A 156 14.01 -8.86 10.96
CA ASN A 156 15.03 -8.20 11.78
C ASN A 156 15.42 -6.85 11.17
N THR A 157 16.24 -6.10 11.88
CA THR A 157 16.71 -4.77 11.43
C THR A 157 17.51 -4.84 10.13
N VAL A 158 18.30 -5.91 9.92
CA VAL A 158 19.13 -6.07 8.72
C VAL A 158 18.25 -6.20 7.47
N GLU A 159 17.16 -6.95 7.55
CA GLU A 159 16.19 -7.06 6.45
C GLU A 159 15.57 -5.69 6.11
N LEU A 160 15.12 -4.95 7.14
CA LEU A 160 14.54 -3.62 6.91
C LEU A 160 15.56 -2.66 6.28
N GLU A 161 16.82 -2.69 6.73
CA GLU A 161 17.88 -1.86 6.15
C GLU A 161 18.12 -2.19 4.66
N LYS A 162 18.03 -3.47 4.26
CA LYS A 162 18.12 -3.88 2.85
C LYS A 162 16.96 -3.32 2.03
N VAL A 163 15.71 -3.40 2.53
CA VAL A 163 14.55 -2.80 1.85
C VAL A 163 14.76 -1.30 1.64
N ILE A 164 15.22 -0.58 2.67
CA ILE A 164 15.52 0.84 2.59
C ILE A 164 16.68 1.11 1.61
N ALA A 165 17.71 0.27 1.60
CA ALA A 165 18.83 0.38 0.67
C ALA A 165 18.35 0.21 -0.79
N HIS A 166 17.52 -0.79 -1.08
CA HIS A 166 16.90 -0.93 -2.39
C HIS A 166 16.11 0.31 -2.81
N ALA A 167 15.29 0.87 -1.90
CA ALA A 167 14.54 2.09 -2.18
C ALA A 167 15.45 3.28 -2.51
N ARG A 168 16.58 3.44 -1.80
CA ARG A 168 17.55 4.52 -2.03
C ARG A 168 18.24 4.43 -3.40
N THR A 169 18.32 3.25 -4.01
CA THR A 169 18.92 3.09 -5.35
C THR A 169 18.01 3.52 -6.49
N LEU A 170 16.72 3.76 -6.21
CA LEU A 170 15.76 4.09 -7.26
C LEU A 170 15.82 5.57 -7.63
N SER A 171 15.76 5.84 -8.93
CA SER A 171 15.62 7.20 -9.44
C SER A 171 14.31 7.81 -8.98
N TYR A 172 14.34 9.12 -8.72
CA TYR A 172 13.19 9.92 -8.31
C TYR A 172 12.67 9.69 -6.88
N VAL A 173 13.22 8.75 -6.12
CA VAL A 173 12.93 8.64 -4.68
C VAL A 173 13.55 9.84 -3.96
N ARG A 174 12.69 10.61 -3.29
CA ARG A 174 13.07 11.84 -2.55
C ARG A 174 13.17 11.59 -1.04
N LYS A 175 12.30 10.72 -0.53
CA LYS A 175 12.17 10.43 0.89
C LYS A 175 11.69 9.00 1.08
N ILE A 176 12.07 8.38 2.19
CA ILE A 176 11.58 7.07 2.61
C ILE A 176 11.05 7.23 4.03
N ILE A 177 9.82 6.82 4.26
CA ILE A 177 9.17 6.79 5.58
C ILE A 177 8.79 5.35 5.86
N SER A 178 9.34 4.80 6.95
CA SER A 178 9.09 3.42 7.36
C SER A 178 8.22 3.36 8.60
N HIS A 179 7.10 2.67 8.47
CA HIS A 179 6.21 2.22 9.54
C HIS A 179 6.29 0.71 9.74
N VAL A 180 7.36 0.10 9.22
CA VAL A 180 7.63 -1.33 9.38
C VAL A 180 8.03 -1.62 10.82
N ARG A 181 7.42 -2.65 11.41
CA ARG A 181 7.83 -3.16 12.72
C ARG A 181 8.86 -4.27 12.54
N ILE A 182 9.73 -4.42 13.50
CA ILE A 182 10.61 -5.58 13.60
C ILE A 182 9.83 -6.69 14.33
N LYS A 183 9.92 -7.92 13.83
CA LYS A 183 9.35 -9.09 14.48
C LYS A 183 9.98 -9.27 15.87
N GLU A 184 9.11 -9.37 16.87
CA GLU A 184 9.56 -9.72 18.21
C GLU A 184 9.96 -11.20 18.24
N ILE A 185 11.15 -11.49 18.75
CA ILE A 185 11.62 -12.86 18.97
C ILE A 185 11.05 -13.26 20.33
N GLU A 186 10.05 -14.16 20.32
CA GLU A 186 9.58 -14.82 21.54
C GLU A 186 10.61 -15.78 22.13
#